data_6e28e21d60aafa1c24bc53271d3d913e
#
_entry.id   6e28e21d60aafa1c24bc53271d3d913e
#
_cell.length_a   1.000
_cell.length_b   1.000
_cell.length_c   1.000
_cell.angle_alpha   90.00
_cell.angle_beta   90.00
_cell.angle_gamma   90.00
#
_symmetry.space_group_name_H-M   'P 1'
#
loop_
_entity.id
_entity.type
_entity.pdbx_description
1 polymer ?
#
loop_
_entity_poly.entity_id
_entity_poly.type
_entity_poly.pdbx_seq_one_letter_code
_entity_poly.pdbx_strand_id
1 'polypeptide(L)'
;PARYEAVIDHSFYEAFTFLKTGTRFDGAKSNVERTPSGAPIYSWKRAAAPIGQKQQNELARAGLIQPEDKWFAPLDVETGKEILFHSGSIYWNDYRRRWVMVFNELFGSSILGEIWYMEADTPLGPWVYAQKIVTHKKYSFYNSVQHPHFAKHGGREIFFEGTYTAMFSGNEVPTPRYEYNQIMYKLDLADKQLILPVPIYRTRRGYGSAQKISPDKESEIAFMAYDRPRKG
;
A
#
# COMPACT_ATOMS: atom_id res chain seq x y z
N PRO A 1 -4.62 6.74 22.85
CA PRO A 1 -3.93 7.04 24.11
C PRO A 1 -3.10 5.85 24.57
N ALA A 2 -1.87 6.14 25.06
CA ALA A 2 -0.93 5.12 25.52
C ALA A 2 -1.23 4.66 26.95
N ARG A 3 -2.41 4.11 27.18
CA ARG A 3 -2.81 3.53 28.48
C ARG A 3 -3.50 2.19 28.26
N TYR A 4 -3.38 1.32 29.25
CA TYR A 4 -3.83 -0.07 29.16
C TYR A 4 -5.31 -0.20 28.78
N GLU A 5 -6.19 0.57 29.41
CA GLU A 5 -7.63 0.55 29.13
C GLU A 5 -7.96 0.85 27.65
N ALA A 6 -7.19 1.75 27.05
CA ALA A 6 -7.36 2.06 25.64
C ALA A 6 -6.81 0.97 24.72
N VAL A 7 -5.82 0.18 25.17
CA VAL A 7 -5.27 -0.92 24.37
C VAL A 7 -6.26 -2.09 24.28
N ILE A 8 -6.97 -2.38 25.34
CA ILE A 8 -7.89 -3.54 25.42
C ILE A 8 -9.32 -3.23 24.97
N ASP A 9 -9.69 -1.96 24.84
CA ASP A 9 -11.05 -1.56 24.44
C ASP A 9 -11.03 -1.00 23.00
N HIS A 10 -11.60 -1.76 22.07
CA HIS A 10 -11.68 -1.37 20.66
C HIS A 10 -12.46 -0.08 20.40
N SER A 11 -13.28 0.38 21.34
CA SER A 11 -14.01 1.66 21.22
C SER A 11 -13.08 2.88 21.17
N PHE A 12 -11.83 2.74 21.65
CA PHE A 12 -10.81 3.77 21.56
C PHE A 12 -10.08 3.83 20.22
N TYR A 13 -10.28 2.85 19.36
CA TYR A 13 -9.62 2.80 18.06
C TYR A 13 -10.48 3.43 16.97
N GLU A 14 -9.78 3.97 15.99
CA GLU A 14 -10.37 4.44 14.75
C GLU A 14 -9.72 3.70 13.58
N ALA A 15 -10.52 3.41 12.58
CA ALA A 15 -10.02 2.83 11.34
C ALA A 15 -10.44 3.69 10.16
N PHE A 16 -9.55 3.85 9.19
CA PHE A 16 -9.88 4.43 7.91
C PHE A 16 -10.53 3.35 7.03
N THR A 17 -11.83 3.46 6.82
CA THR A 17 -12.62 2.39 6.20
C THR A 17 -13.87 2.93 5.51
N PHE A 18 -14.38 2.20 4.54
CA PHE A 18 -15.69 2.43 3.92
C PHE A 18 -16.82 1.58 4.53
N LEU A 19 -16.51 0.73 5.48
CA LEU A 19 -17.58 0.01 6.21
C LEU A 19 -18.38 0.99 7.06
N LYS A 20 -19.67 0.74 7.22
CA LYS A 20 -20.51 1.54 8.14
C LYS A 20 -20.01 1.41 9.56
N THR A 21 -20.09 2.51 10.30
CA THR A 21 -19.75 2.54 11.74
C THR A 21 -20.47 1.41 12.48
N GLY A 22 -19.77 0.74 13.39
CA GLY A 22 -20.30 -0.38 14.17
C GLY A 22 -20.41 -1.70 13.40
N THR A 23 -19.99 -1.75 12.12
CA THR A 23 -19.98 -2.98 11.35
C THR A 23 -18.55 -3.47 11.10
N ARG A 24 -18.43 -4.76 10.78
CA ARG A 24 -17.18 -5.42 10.42
C ARG A 24 -17.29 -6.05 9.04
N PHE A 25 -16.16 -6.45 8.49
CA PHE A 25 -16.13 -7.22 7.26
C PHE A 25 -16.87 -8.56 7.45
N ASP A 26 -17.82 -8.84 6.56
CA ASP A 26 -18.65 -10.06 6.51
C ASP A 26 -18.81 -10.54 5.06
N GLY A 27 -17.69 -10.61 4.32
CA GLY A 27 -17.72 -11.03 2.93
C GLY A 27 -18.75 -10.25 2.10
N ALA A 28 -19.56 -10.97 1.33
CA ALA A 28 -20.61 -10.37 0.49
C ALA A 28 -21.76 -9.70 1.27
N LYS A 29 -21.84 -9.87 2.59
CA LYS A 29 -22.86 -9.25 3.46
C LYS A 29 -22.36 -7.97 4.13
N SER A 30 -21.13 -7.56 3.84
CA SER A 30 -20.52 -6.35 4.42
C SER A 30 -21.35 -5.09 4.12
N ASN A 31 -21.49 -4.25 5.14
CA ASN A 31 -22.21 -2.98 5.03
C ASN A 31 -21.25 -1.87 4.59
N VAL A 32 -21.30 -1.49 3.32
CA VAL A 32 -20.51 -0.39 2.75
C VAL A 32 -21.28 0.91 2.87
N GLU A 33 -20.63 1.94 3.44
CA GLU A 33 -21.16 3.30 3.44
C GLU A 33 -20.96 3.94 2.08
N ARG A 34 -22.01 4.63 1.59
CA ARG A 34 -22.02 5.16 0.22
C ARG A 34 -22.51 6.59 0.16
N THR A 35 -22.01 7.31 -0.83
CA THR A 35 -22.56 8.57 -1.28
C THR A 35 -23.94 8.34 -1.92
N PRO A 36 -24.75 9.41 -2.11
CA PRO A 36 -25.98 9.32 -2.92
C PRO A 36 -25.74 8.79 -4.34
N SER A 37 -24.55 8.97 -4.90
CA SER A 37 -24.17 8.45 -6.21
C SER A 37 -23.69 6.97 -6.19
N GLY A 38 -23.71 6.33 -5.01
CA GLY A 38 -23.33 4.92 -4.83
C GLY A 38 -21.84 4.66 -4.62
N ALA A 39 -20.99 5.68 -4.58
CA ALA A 39 -19.56 5.51 -4.34
C ALA A 39 -19.29 5.19 -2.86
N PRO A 40 -18.31 4.30 -2.52
CA PRO A 40 -17.90 4.08 -1.15
C PRO A 40 -17.32 5.34 -0.52
N ILE A 41 -17.67 5.58 0.76
CA ILE A 41 -17.15 6.71 1.54
C ILE A 41 -16.05 6.21 2.47
N TYR A 42 -14.81 6.56 2.18
CA TYR A 42 -13.70 6.35 3.09
C TYR A 42 -13.61 7.47 4.11
N SER A 43 -13.59 7.13 5.38
CA SER A 43 -13.38 8.07 6.48
C SER A 43 -12.81 7.38 7.71
N TRP A 44 -12.26 8.16 8.64
CA TRP A 44 -11.93 7.67 9.97
C TRP A 44 -13.21 7.41 10.75
N LYS A 45 -13.34 6.21 11.31
CA LYS A 45 -14.52 5.78 12.06
C LYS A 45 -14.10 5.13 13.37
N ARG A 46 -14.69 5.61 14.46
CA ARG A 46 -14.48 5.05 15.79
C ARG A 46 -15.15 3.69 15.90
N ALA A 47 -14.56 2.80 16.69
CA ALA A 47 -15.03 1.43 16.92
C ALA A 47 -15.26 0.64 15.62
N ALA A 48 -14.53 0.97 14.56
CA ALA A 48 -14.59 0.28 13.27
C ALA A 48 -13.33 -0.56 13.05
N ALA A 49 -13.45 -1.59 12.22
CA ALA A 49 -12.32 -2.41 11.82
C ALA A 49 -11.68 -1.87 10.53
N PRO A 50 -10.35 -1.88 10.42
CA PRO A 50 -9.69 -1.61 9.15
C PRO A 50 -10.03 -2.71 8.14
N ILE A 51 -9.88 -2.38 6.86
CA ILE A 51 -10.12 -3.30 5.77
C ILE A 51 -8.86 -3.40 4.90
N GLY A 52 -8.28 -4.60 4.85
CA GLY A 52 -7.06 -4.86 4.10
C GLY A 52 -7.31 -5.16 2.62
N GLN A 53 -6.24 -5.26 1.83
CA GLN A 53 -6.29 -5.52 0.39
C GLN A 53 -7.09 -6.78 0.05
N LYS A 54 -6.86 -7.89 0.76
CA LYS A 54 -7.59 -9.16 0.53
C LYS A 54 -9.10 -8.96 0.65
N GLN A 55 -9.54 -8.27 1.69
CA GLN A 55 -10.96 -8.01 1.94
C GLN A 55 -11.54 -7.07 0.89
N GLN A 56 -10.80 -6.03 0.48
CA GLN A 56 -11.21 -5.15 -0.62
C GLN A 56 -11.36 -5.92 -1.93
N ASN A 57 -10.45 -6.86 -2.22
CA ASN A 57 -10.55 -7.73 -3.39
C ASN A 57 -11.76 -8.68 -3.31
N GLU A 58 -12.11 -9.18 -2.14
CA GLU A 58 -13.32 -9.98 -1.94
C GLU A 58 -14.59 -9.17 -2.17
N LEU A 59 -14.65 -7.94 -1.66
CA LEU A 59 -15.79 -7.03 -1.88
C LEU A 59 -15.95 -6.62 -3.34
N ALA A 60 -14.84 -6.41 -4.04
CA ALA A 60 -14.88 -6.13 -5.48
C ALA A 60 -15.39 -7.33 -6.28
N ARG A 61 -14.95 -8.54 -5.96
CA ARG A 61 -15.47 -9.77 -6.59
C ARG A 61 -16.94 -10.02 -6.29
N ALA A 62 -17.40 -9.64 -5.10
CA ALA A 62 -18.81 -9.72 -4.72
C ALA A 62 -19.68 -8.60 -5.31
N GLY A 63 -19.10 -7.68 -6.07
CA GLY A 63 -19.83 -6.53 -6.66
C GLY A 63 -20.26 -5.46 -5.66
N LEU A 64 -19.76 -5.53 -4.42
CA LEU A 64 -20.06 -4.52 -3.40
C LEU A 64 -19.27 -3.23 -3.57
N ILE A 65 -18.14 -3.26 -4.24
CA ILE A 65 -17.38 -2.09 -4.67
C ILE A 65 -16.87 -2.34 -6.09
N GLN A 66 -16.49 -1.29 -6.80
CA GLN A 66 -15.80 -1.46 -8.07
C GLN A 66 -14.30 -1.69 -7.83
N PRO A 67 -13.57 -2.32 -8.76
CA PRO A 67 -12.11 -2.46 -8.63
C PRO A 67 -11.39 -1.13 -8.39
N GLU A 68 -11.90 -0.05 -8.98
CA GLU A 68 -11.38 1.31 -8.86
C GLU A 68 -11.65 1.96 -7.50
N ASP A 69 -12.60 1.42 -6.74
CA ASP A 69 -12.92 1.90 -5.39
C ASP A 69 -11.96 1.38 -4.32
N LYS A 70 -11.06 0.44 -4.66
CA LYS A 70 -10.09 -0.08 -3.70
C LYS A 70 -9.11 1.01 -3.28
N TRP A 71 -9.00 1.22 -1.98
CA TRP A 71 -8.09 2.21 -1.42
C TRP A 71 -6.62 1.79 -1.55
N PHE A 72 -6.33 0.51 -1.42
CA PHE A 72 -5.00 -0.05 -1.48
C PHE A 72 -4.95 -1.20 -2.50
N ALA A 73 -4.41 -0.89 -3.67
CA ALA A 73 -4.25 -1.83 -4.77
C ALA A 73 -2.97 -1.47 -5.55
N PRO A 74 -1.77 -1.69 -4.95
CA PRO A 74 -0.51 -1.33 -5.58
C PRO A 74 -0.32 -2.05 -6.91
N LEU A 75 0.14 -1.31 -7.92
CA LEU A 75 0.41 -1.82 -9.26
C LEU A 75 1.90 -1.80 -9.53
N ASP A 76 2.41 -2.89 -10.04
CA ASP A 76 3.74 -2.95 -10.63
C ASP A 76 3.81 -1.95 -11.80
N VAL A 77 4.74 -1.01 -11.73
CA VAL A 77 4.90 0.05 -12.73
C VAL A 77 5.31 -0.50 -14.10
N GLU A 78 5.97 -1.66 -14.15
CA GLU A 78 6.44 -2.28 -15.39
C GLU A 78 5.34 -3.10 -16.08
N THR A 79 4.56 -3.86 -15.30
CA THR A 79 3.59 -4.82 -15.85
C THR A 79 2.15 -4.36 -15.73
N GLY A 80 1.86 -3.37 -14.87
CA GLY A 80 0.52 -2.92 -14.53
C GLY A 80 -0.30 -3.94 -13.74
N LYS A 81 0.30 -5.01 -13.25
CA LYS A 81 -0.38 -6.03 -12.44
C LYS A 81 -0.49 -5.56 -10.98
N GLU A 82 -1.59 -5.93 -10.34
CA GLU A 82 -1.76 -5.72 -8.90
C GLU A 82 -0.77 -6.61 -8.13
N ILE A 83 -0.07 -6.00 -7.16
CA ILE A 83 0.87 -6.67 -6.27
C ILE A 83 0.13 -7.00 -4.99
N LEU A 84 0.22 -8.25 -4.55
CA LEU A 84 -0.36 -8.65 -3.27
C LEU A 84 0.59 -8.26 -2.14
N PHE A 85 0.12 -7.38 -1.29
CA PHE A 85 0.86 -6.88 -0.14
C PHE A 85 0.87 -7.90 1.00
N HIS A 86 2.04 -8.13 1.59
CA HIS A 86 2.19 -8.91 2.82
C HIS A 86 2.39 -7.99 4.03
N SER A 87 3.54 -7.38 4.13
CA SER A 87 3.93 -6.50 5.24
C SER A 87 4.93 -5.46 4.75
N GLY A 88 5.06 -4.37 5.48
CA GLY A 88 5.99 -3.31 5.12
C GLY A 88 6.03 -2.20 6.15
N SER A 89 6.79 -1.17 5.83
CA SER A 89 6.96 0.01 6.67
C SER A 89 6.78 1.28 5.88
N ILE A 90 6.23 2.31 6.53
CA ILE A 90 5.94 3.62 5.92
C ILE A 90 6.62 4.69 6.76
N TYR A 91 7.41 5.55 6.09
CA TYR A 91 8.04 6.71 6.73
C TYR A 91 8.01 7.92 5.81
N TRP A 92 7.93 9.11 6.41
CA TRP A 92 8.17 10.36 5.71
C TRP A 92 9.64 10.44 5.26
N ASN A 93 9.86 10.86 4.03
CA ASN A 93 11.19 11.03 3.48
C ASN A 93 11.40 12.50 3.05
N ASP A 94 12.34 13.18 3.68
CA ASP A 94 12.60 14.60 3.45
C ASP A 94 13.19 14.89 2.06
N TYR A 95 14.01 13.99 1.54
CA TYR A 95 14.59 14.14 0.20
C TYR A 95 13.53 14.06 -0.89
N ARG A 96 12.62 13.07 -0.82
CA ARG A 96 11.52 12.89 -1.78
C ARG A 96 10.36 13.84 -1.48
N ARG A 97 10.28 14.37 -0.24
CA ARG A 97 9.12 15.12 0.29
C ARG A 97 7.81 14.37 0.10
N ARG A 98 7.86 13.07 0.40
CA ARG A 98 6.76 12.12 0.27
C ARG A 98 6.83 11.06 1.36
N TRP A 99 5.73 10.40 1.56
CA TRP A 99 5.69 9.16 2.31
C TRP A 99 6.24 8.04 1.42
N VAL A 100 7.18 7.30 1.95
CA VAL A 100 7.85 6.17 1.29
C VAL A 100 7.46 4.89 1.98
N MET A 101 7.01 3.92 1.19
CA MET A 101 6.73 2.56 1.64
C MET A 101 7.73 1.60 1.04
N VAL A 102 8.27 0.72 1.88
CA VAL A 102 9.01 -0.49 1.47
C VAL A 102 8.24 -1.69 1.99
N PHE A 103 7.90 -2.63 1.12
CA PHE A 103 7.05 -3.75 1.49
C PHE A 103 7.38 -5.04 0.74
N ASN A 104 6.97 -6.17 1.35
CA ASN A 104 7.05 -7.50 0.74
C ASN A 104 5.81 -7.81 -0.09
N GLU A 105 6.03 -8.46 -1.22
CA GLU A 105 5.00 -9.11 -2.01
C GLU A 105 4.65 -10.49 -1.43
N LEU A 106 3.36 -10.82 -1.44
CA LEU A 106 2.85 -12.16 -1.19
C LEU A 106 2.61 -12.87 -2.54
N PHE A 107 3.14 -14.09 -2.69
CA PHE A 107 3.03 -14.90 -3.90
C PHE A 107 3.67 -14.28 -5.14
N GLY A 108 4.84 -13.65 -4.98
CA GLY A 108 5.70 -13.22 -6.09
C GLY A 108 6.50 -14.38 -6.67
N SER A 109 7.84 -14.24 -6.79
CA SER A 109 8.73 -15.33 -7.23
C SER A 109 8.79 -16.48 -6.21
N SER A 110 8.41 -16.23 -4.97
CA SER A 110 8.19 -17.19 -3.90
C SER A 110 6.97 -16.80 -3.07
N ILE A 111 6.67 -17.52 -1.99
CA ILE A 111 5.51 -17.22 -1.12
C ILE A 111 5.60 -15.82 -0.51
N LEU A 112 6.81 -15.36 -0.17
CA LEU A 112 7.14 -14.02 0.33
C LEU A 112 8.23 -13.42 -0.54
N GLY A 113 8.01 -13.45 -1.85
CA GLY A 113 8.95 -12.96 -2.84
C GLY A 113 8.91 -11.44 -2.96
N GLU A 114 9.96 -10.87 -3.53
CA GLU A 114 10.11 -9.48 -3.94
C GLU A 114 9.95 -8.43 -2.82
N ILE A 115 10.79 -7.42 -2.86
CA ILE A 115 10.62 -6.18 -2.10
C ILE A 115 10.33 -5.04 -3.06
N TRP A 116 9.33 -4.24 -2.71
CA TRP A 116 8.80 -3.16 -3.51
C TRP A 116 8.91 -1.82 -2.82
N TYR A 117 9.03 -0.77 -3.63
CA TYR A 117 9.08 0.63 -3.24
C TYR A 117 7.87 1.38 -3.80
N MET A 118 7.25 2.23 -2.97
CA MET A 118 6.15 3.12 -3.36
C MET A 118 6.30 4.48 -2.72
N GLU A 119 5.61 5.46 -3.32
CA GLU A 119 5.48 6.80 -2.78
C GLU A 119 4.02 7.25 -2.72
N ALA A 120 3.68 8.07 -1.73
CA ALA A 120 2.38 8.71 -1.61
C ALA A 120 2.48 10.10 -0.97
N ASP A 121 1.46 10.92 -1.18
CA ASP A 121 1.38 12.27 -0.59
C ASP A 121 0.96 12.24 0.87
N THR A 122 0.25 11.20 1.30
CA THR A 122 -0.18 10.99 2.69
C THR A 122 0.19 9.60 3.19
N PRO A 123 0.28 9.37 4.50
CA PRO A 123 0.58 8.03 5.03
C PRO A 123 -0.52 7.01 4.75
N LEU A 124 -1.73 7.47 4.46
CA LEU A 124 -2.84 6.62 4.02
C LEU A 124 -2.81 6.34 2.52
N GLY A 125 -1.96 7.01 1.78
CA GLY A 125 -1.92 6.91 0.33
C GLY A 125 -2.56 8.12 -0.36
N PRO A 126 -3.16 7.91 -1.54
CA PRO A 126 -3.27 6.61 -2.21
C PRO A 126 -1.91 6.04 -2.65
N TRP A 127 -1.76 4.75 -2.45
CA TRP A 127 -0.59 3.98 -2.83
C TRP A 127 -0.89 3.27 -4.16
N VAL A 128 -0.34 3.77 -5.26
CA VAL A 128 -0.75 3.36 -6.61
C VAL A 128 0.33 2.57 -7.33
N TYR A 129 1.47 3.18 -7.59
CA TYR A 129 2.53 2.56 -8.37
C TYR A 129 3.66 2.06 -7.48
N ALA A 130 4.14 0.87 -7.76
CA ALA A 130 5.26 0.27 -7.06
C ALA A 130 6.37 -0.13 -8.03
N GLN A 131 7.61 0.14 -7.63
CA GLN A 131 8.82 -0.32 -8.30
C GLN A 131 9.44 -1.46 -7.50
N LYS A 132 9.76 -2.56 -8.18
CA LYS A 132 10.51 -3.66 -7.58
C LYS A 132 11.94 -3.19 -7.30
N ILE A 133 12.40 -3.33 -6.07
CA ILE A 133 13.73 -2.88 -5.63
C ILE A 133 14.65 -4.02 -5.23
N VAL A 134 14.12 -5.16 -4.80
CA VAL A 134 14.91 -6.36 -4.53
C VAL A 134 14.19 -7.59 -5.07
N THR A 135 14.92 -8.44 -5.76
CA THR A 135 14.47 -9.77 -6.17
C THR A 135 15.59 -10.77 -6.02
N HIS A 136 15.24 -11.95 -5.54
CA HIS A 136 16.11 -13.13 -5.60
C HIS A 136 15.29 -14.31 -6.08
N LYS A 137 15.60 -14.82 -7.23
CA LYS A 137 14.85 -15.91 -7.84
C LYS A 137 14.67 -17.08 -6.88
N LYS A 138 13.42 -17.40 -6.53
CA LYS A 138 13.04 -18.50 -5.64
C LYS A 138 13.58 -18.40 -4.19
N TYR A 139 13.82 -17.20 -3.68
CA TYR A 139 14.08 -16.99 -2.26
C TYR A 139 13.03 -16.08 -1.66
N SER A 140 12.80 -16.23 -0.37
CA SER A 140 11.83 -15.41 0.37
C SER A 140 12.51 -14.28 1.11
N PHE A 141 11.79 -13.16 1.19
CA PHE A 141 12.10 -12.04 2.07
C PHE A 141 11.01 -11.96 3.14
N TYR A 142 11.39 -11.77 4.37
CA TYR A 142 10.42 -11.68 5.45
C TYR A 142 10.63 -10.41 6.26
N ASN A 143 9.53 -9.73 6.62
CA ASN A 143 9.54 -8.53 7.43
C ASN A 143 10.47 -7.41 6.92
N SER A 144 10.26 -6.92 5.69
CA SER A 144 10.99 -5.75 5.23
C SER A 144 10.61 -4.50 6.04
N VAL A 145 11.60 -3.89 6.67
CA VAL A 145 11.42 -2.72 7.56
C VAL A 145 12.48 -1.68 7.27
N GLN A 146 12.03 -0.44 7.05
CA GLN A 146 12.93 0.72 6.91
C GLN A 146 13.50 1.14 8.27
N HIS A 147 14.73 1.64 8.25
CA HIS A 147 15.42 2.20 9.40
C HIS A 147 15.73 3.68 9.16
N PRO A 148 14.79 4.60 9.44
CA PRO A 148 14.98 6.03 9.16
C PRO A 148 16.15 6.65 9.91
N HIS A 149 16.53 6.08 11.08
CA HIS A 149 17.68 6.54 11.85
C HIS A 149 19.03 6.34 11.15
N PHE A 150 19.10 5.45 10.16
CA PHE A 150 20.30 5.22 9.36
C PHE A 150 20.34 6.01 8.07
N ALA A 151 19.23 6.71 7.74
CA ALA A 151 19.15 7.52 6.52
C ALA A 151 20.28 8.55 6.44
N LYS A 152 20.82 8.75 5.24
CA LYS A 152 21.93 9.68 4.97
C LYS A 152 21.52 10.71 3.93
N HIS A 153 22.30 11.79 3.88
CA HIS A 153 22.12 12.85 2.87
C HIS A 153 20.70 13.42 2.83
N GLY A 154 20.12 13.70 4.02
CA GLY A 154 18.77 14.25 4.14
C GLY A 154 17.68 13.29 3.66
N GLY A 155 17.90 11.97 3.78
CA GLY A 155 16.94 10.94 3.37
C GLY A 155 17.12 10.46 1.92
N ARG A 156 18.14 10.94 1.19
CA ARG A 156 18.44 10.43 -0.16
C ARG A 156 18.82 8.94 -0.11
N GLU A 157 19.69 8.56 0.81
CA GLU A 157 20.03 7.16 1.02
C GLU A 157 19.19 6.63 2.18
N ILE A 158 18.33 5.66 1.92
CA ILE A 158 17.57 4.95 2.93
C ILE A 158 18.11 3.54 3.14
N PHE A 159 17.87 3.01 4.32
CA PHE A 159 18.26 1.66 4.70
C PHE A 159 17.03 0.89 5.14
N PHE A 160 16.93 -0.34 4.70
CA PHE A 160 15.88 -1.25 5.12
C PHE A 160 16.46 -2.66 5.27
N GLU A 161 15.85 -3.45 6.10
CA GLU A 161 16.22 -4.84 6.28
C GLU A 161 15.10 -5.76 5.82
N GLY A 162 15.48 -7.00 5.55
CA GLY A 162 14.56 -8.08 5.30
C GLY A 162 15.28 -9.40 5.53
N THR A 163 14.54 -10.36 6.08
CA THR A 163 15.08 -11.70 6.25
C THR A 163 15.16 -12.40 4.90
N TYR A 164 16.34 -12.87 4.53
CA TYR A 164 16.61 -13.63 3.33
C TYR A 164 16.73 -15.12 3.65
N THR A 165 15.88 -15.95 3.05
CA THR A 165 15.79 -17.36 3.40
C THR A 165 15.32 -18.21 2.20
N ALA A 166 15.74 -19.48 2.14
CA ALA A 166 15.17 -20.47 1.25
C ALA A 166 13.84 -21.06 1.78
N MET A 167 13.52 -20.83 3.05
CA MET A 167 12.26 -21.30 3.64
C MET A 167 11.07 -20.71 2.90
N PHE A 168 10.07 -21.54 2.63
CA PHE A 168 8.85 -21.17 1.91
C PHE A 168 9.06 -20.68 0.46
N SER A 169 10.26 -20.87 -0.10
CA SER A 169 10.59 -20.42 -1.45
C SER A 169 10.38 -21.49 -2.52
N GLY A 170 10.38 -22.76 -2.13
CA GLY A 170 10.43 -23.89 -3.04
C GLY A 170 11.81 -24.09 -3.69
N ASN A 171 12.88 -23.47 -3.16
CA ASN A 171 14.23 -23.63 -3.60
C ASN A 171 14.92 -24.74 -2.79
N GLU A 172 15.52 -25.71 -3.49
CA GLU A 172 16.24 -26.82 -2.85
C GLU A 172 17.65 -26.41 -2.38
N VAL A 173 18.18 -25.31 -2.89
CA VAL A 173 19.48 -24.80 -2.50
C VAL A 173 19.32 -23.87 -1.30
N PRO A 174 19.97 -24.20 -0.15
CA PRO A 174 19.92 -23.32 1.03
C PRO A 174 20.65 -22.01 0.75
N THR A 175 20.32 -20.99 1.56
CA THR A 175 21.09 -19.72 1.53
C THR A 175 22.50 -19.93 2.05
N PRO A 176 23.50 -19.17 1.57
CA PRO A 176 24.88 -19.28 2.07
C PRO A 176 24.97 -18.99 3.57
N ARG A 177 25.79 -19.72 4.29
CA ARG A 177 26.11 -19.65 5.72
C ARG A 177 24.96 -20.06 6.65
N TYR A 178 23.84 -19.35 6.59
CA TYR A 178 22.70 -19.56 7.50
C TYR A 178 21.42 -19.60 6.70
N GLU A 179 20.50 -20.43 7.10
CA GLU A 179 19.22 -20.53 6.41
C GLU A 179 18.33 -19.30 6.62
N TYR A 180 18.53 -18.55 7.69
CA TYR A 180 17.75 -17.38 8.04
C TYR A 180 18.69 -16.20 8.25
N ASN A 181 18.82 -15.37 7.21
CA ASN A 181 19.76 -14.25 7.20
C ASN A 181 19.02 -12.92 7.30
N GLN A 182 19.42 -12.09 8.25
CA GLN A 182 18.98 -10.70 8.31
C GLN A 182 19.92 -9.85 7.47
N ILE A 183 19.42 -9.30 6.39
CA ILE A 183 20.23 -8.52 5.44
C ILE A 183 19.78 -7.07 5.46
N MET A 184 20.75 -6.15 5.57
CA MET A 184 20.55 -4.73 5.42
C MET A 184 20.80 -4.32 3.97
N TYR A 185 19.82 -3.66 3.39
CA TYR A 185 19.88 -3.09 2.04
C TYR A 185 20.01 -1.57 2.13
N LYS A 186 20.73 -1.01 1.17
CA LYS A 186 20.79 0.44 0.94
C LYS A 186 20.12 0.76 -0.38
N LEU A 187 19.27 1.78 -0.39
CA LEU A 187 18.62 2.30 -1.58
C LEU A 187 18.93 3.78 -1.75
N ASP A 188 19.46 4.18 -2.91
CA ASP A 188 19.64 5.59 -3.28
C ASP A 188 18.38 6.09 -4.00
N LEU A 189 17.62 6.95 -3.36
CA LEU A 189 16.39 7.51 -3.91
C LEU A 189 16.62 8.51 -5.06
N ALA A 190 17.88 8.85 -5.37
CA ALA A 190 18.22 9.59 -6.59
C ALA A 190 18.29 8.71 -7.84
N ASP A 191 18.22 7.40 -7.69
CA ASP A 191 18.21 6.48 -8.84
C ASP A 191 16.99 6.76 -9.72
N LYS A 192 17.26 6.96 -11.01
CA LYS A 192 16.22 7.26 -12.01
C LYS A 192 15.23 6.11 -12.20
N GLN A 193 15.62 4.90 -11.90
CA GLN A 193 14.74 3.73 -11.97
C GLN A 193 13.62 3.78 -10.89
N LEU A 194 13.78 4.59 -9.85
CA LEU A 194 12.77 4.81 -8.81
C LEU A 194 11.80 5.95 -9.11
N ILE A 195 11.87 6.54 -10.30
CA ILE A 195 10.92 7.59 -10.72
C ILE A 195 9.58 6.91 -11.03
N LEU A 196 8.64 7.04 -10.12
CA LEU A 196 7.29 6.52 -10.29
C LEU A 196 6.43 7.51 -11.09
N PRO A 197 5.48 7.01 -11.92
CA PRO A 197 4.48 7.86 -12.54
C PRO A 197 3.65 8.60 -11.49
N VAL A 198 3.28 9.84 -11.78
CA VAL A 198 2.33 10.58 -10.94
C VAL A 198 0.93 10.01 -11.18
N PRO A 199 0.24 9.54 -10.14
CA PRO A 199 -1.11 9.01 -10.30
C PRO A 199 -2.06 10.10 -10.79
N ILE A 200 -2.86 9.81 -11.81
CA ILE A 200 -3.92 10.68 -12.27
C ILE A 200 -5.23 10.15 -11.70
N TYR A 201 -5.86 10.95 -10.86
CA TYR A 201 -7.16 10.64 -10.28
C TYR A 201 -8.27 11.19 -11.18
N ARG A 202 -9.26 10.34 -11.48
CA ARG A 202 -10.42 10.72 -12.27
C ARG A 202 -11.68 10.63 -11.43
N THR A 203 -12.58 11.58 -11.57
CA THR A 203 -13.91 11.47 -10.95
C THR A 203 -14.72 10.39 -11.66
N ARG A 204 -15.54 9.65 -10.92
CA ARG A 204 -16.49 8.69 -11.50
C ARG A 204 -17.40 9.28 -12.58
N ARG A 205 -17.57 10.60 -12.63
CA ARG A 205 -18.46 11.30 -13.57
C ARG A 205 -17.79 11.74 -14.85
N GLY A 206 -16.54 11.51 -15.08
CA GLY A 206 -15.92 12.16 -16.21
C GLY A 206 -14.75 11.44 -16.80
N TYR A 207 -14.99 10.41 -17.51
CA TYR A 207 -14.06 10.09 -18.57
C TYR A 207 -14.05 11.30 -19.53
N GLY A 208 -13.14 12.23 -19.34
CA GLY A 208 -12.85 13.22 -20.35
C GLY A 208 -12.80 14.69 -19.99
N SER A 209 -13.16 15.15 -18.81
CA SER A 209 -12.96 16.55 -18.43
C SER A 209 -12.12 16.69 -17.16
N ALA A 210 -10.94 17.25 -17.31
CA ALA A 210 -10.23 17.81 -16.18
C ALA A 210 -11.05 18.97 -15.63
N GLN A 211 -11.79 18.78 -14.55
CA GLN A 211 -12.34 19.91 -13.82
C GLN A 211 -11.20 20.66 -13.15
N LYS A 212 -11.07 21.96 -13.44
CA LYS A 212 -10.25 22.86 -12.65
C LYS A 212 -10.75 22.79 -11.22
N ILE A 213 -9.93 22.27 -10.32
CA ILE A 213 -10.18 22.38 -8.88
C ILE A 213 -9.96 23.84 -8.54
N SER A 214 -11.04 24.55 -8.22
CA SER A 214 -10.91 25.90 -7.66
C SER A 214 -10.31 25.78 -6.26
N PRO A 215 -9.27 26.57 -5.92
CA PRO A 215 -8.64 26.52 -4.60
C PRO A 215 -9.59 26.82 -3.44
N ASP A 216 -10.74 27.39 -3.71
CA ASP A 216 -11.68 27.89 -2.70
C ASP A 216 -12.76 26.85 -2.28
N LYS A 217 -12.71 25.64 -2.79
CA LYS A 217 -13.63 24.57 -2.37
C LYS A 217 -12.87 23.42 -1.71
N GLU A 218 -12.58 23.58 -0.44
CA GLU A 218 -11.93 22.57 0.41
C GLU A 218 -12.76 21.29 0.68
N SER A 219 -13.95 21.14 0.15
CA SER A 219 -14.89 20.15 0.65
C SER A 219 -15.23 18.97 -0.25
N GLU A 220 -14.65 18.85 -1.44
CA GLU A 220 -14.95 17.72 -2.32
C GLU A 220 -13.72 17.19 -3.05
N ILE A 221 -12.72 16.74 -2.32
CA ILE A 221 -11.80 15.76 -2.88
C ILE A 221 -12.50 14.40 -2.80
N ALA A 222 -13.36 14.14 -3.74
CA ALA A 222 -13.82 12.79 -3.98
C ALA A 222 -12.63 12.01 -4.53
N PHE A 223 -12.09 11.11 -3.74
CA PHE A 223 -11.03 10.18 -4.16
C PHE A 223 -11.56 9.24 -5.23
N MET A 224 -10.78 9.02 -6.23
CA MET A 224 -11.22 8.64 -7.54
C MET A 224 -10.41 7.48 -8.03
N ALA A 225 -10.99 6.72 -8.94
CA ALA A 225 -10.28 5.71 -9.69
C ALA A 225 -9.02 6.30 -10.34
N TYR A 226 -7.89 5.69 -10.13
CA TYR A 226 -6.66 6.03 -10.83
C TYR A 226 -6.64 5.39 -12.22
N ASP A 227 -6.01 6.05 -13.17
CA ASP A 227 -5.82 5.51 -14.50
C ASP A 227 -4.63 4.55 -14.51
N ARG A 228 -4.80 3.37 -15.09
CA ARG A 228 -3.69 2.45 -15.31
C ARG A 228 -2.74 3.03 -16.35
N PRO A 229 -1.41 2.87 -16.22
CA PRO A 229 -0.51 3.27 -17.27
C PRO A 229 -0.91 2.58 -18.57
N ARG A 230 -1.16 3.37 -19.60
CA ARG A 230 -1.31 2.81 -20.96
C ARG A 230 0.07 2.35 -21.39
N LYS A 231 0.18 1.09 -21.77
CA LYS A 231 1.37 0.63 -22.50
C LYS A 231 1.47 1.47 -23.77
N GLY A 232 2.54 2.28 -23.88
CA GLY A 232 2.96 2.86 -25.14
C GLY A 232 3.50 1.79 -26.07
#